data_b256bd866512c9c5ed0c43d52b49342c
#
_entry.id   b256bd866512c9c5ed0c43d52b49342c
#
_cell.length_a   1.000
_cell.length_b   1.000
_cell.length_c   1.000
_cell.angle_alpha   90.00
_cell.angle_beta   90.00
_cell.angle_gamma   90.00
#
_symmetry.space_group_name_H-M   'P 1'
#
loop_
_entity.id
_entity.type
_entity.pdbx_description
1 polymer ?
#
loop_
_entity_poly.entity_id
_entity_poly.type
_entity_poly.pdbx_seq_one_letter_code
_entity_poly.pdbx_strand_id
1 'polypeptide(L)'
;MIDLGECNNLLKQRYFPNQENISLIILKFEKETNISSEKNIQFEIYDPFNQTKLDLSICKNVSIDVYIPNQLSEYNQKLIENLQRLGYDVFDINSPFYNAFCTKYTTEEGTDMTLADRKKYIYEAIMNEVICQENCEFTSFDSNISYLECKCKAQKEIDTVDYKKFNLKKIYNTFYDVLIRDFG
;
A
#
# COMPACT_ATOMS: atom_id res chain seq x y z
N MET A 1 4.55 -0.45 4.75
CA MET A 1 4.85 -1.90 4.99
C MET A 1 4.57 -2.66 3.71
N ILE A 2 5.20 -3.82 3.48
CA ILE A 2 4.94 -4.68 2.32
C ILE A 2 4.69 -6.08 2.87
N ASP A 3 3.59 -6.70 2.47
CA ASP A 3 3.30 -8.10 2.74
C ASP A 3 3.33 -8.89 1.43
N LEU A 4 4.27 -9.80 1.33
CA LEU A 4 4.48 -10.62 0.13
C LEU A 4 3.43 -11.73 -0.02
N GLY A 5 2.70 -12.08 1.04
CA GLY A 5 1.68 -13.12 1.00
C GLY A 5 2.18 -14.43 0.39
N GLU A 6 1.48 -14.91 -0.62
CA GLU A 6 1.84 -16.15 -1.33
C GLU A 6 3.19 -16.06 -2.07
N CYS A 7 3.59 -14.87 -2.54
CA CYS A 7 4.90 -14.65 -3.15
C CYS A 7 6.06 -15.06 -2.22
N ASN A 8 5.94 -14.78 -0.90
CA ASN A 8 6.93 -15.21 0.08
C ASN A 8 7.14 -16.73 0.08
N ASN A 9 6.05 -17.48 -0.01
CA ASN A 9 6.10 -18.94 -0.04
C ASN A 9 6.74 -19.45 -1.34
N LEU A 10 6.38 -18.85 -2.48
CA LEU A 10 6.98 -19.21 -3.77
C LEU A 10 8.48 -18.93 -3.79
N LEU A 11 8.93 -17.78 -3.27
CA LEU A 11 10.35 -17.44 -3.15
C LEU A 11 11.08 -18.42 -2.24
N LYS A 12 10.53 -18.73 -1.07
CA LYS A 12 11.12 -19.69 -0.15
C LYS A 12 11.25 -21.09 -0.76
N GLN A 13 10.20 -21.58 -1.38
CA GLN A 13 10.23 -22.89 -2.06
C GLN A 13 11.27 -22.95 -3.17
N ARG A 14 11.43 -21.87 -3.93
CA ARG A 14 12.39 -21.81 -5.05
C ARG A 14 13.84 -21.73 -4.61
N TYR A 15 14.12 -20.84 -3.65
CA TYR A 15 15.50 -20.48 -3.28
C TYR A 15 15.98 -21.15 -2.00
N PHE A 16 15.06 -21.60 -1.13
CA PHE A 16 15.37 -22.14 0.21
C PHE A 16 14.54 -23.41 0.54
N PRO A 17 14.53 -24.45 -0.30
CA PRO A 17 13.60 -25.57 -0.19
C PRO A 17 13.74 -26.36 1.13
N ASN A 18 14.86 -26.23 1.84
CA ASN A 18 15.12 -26.94 3.09
C ASN A 18 15.10 -26.03 4.33
N GLN A 19 14.60 -24.79 4.20
CA GLN A 19 14.65 -23.79 5.27
C GLN A 19 13.28 -23.08 5.40
N GLU A 20 12.40 -23.66 6.23
CA GLU A 20 11.03 -23.12 6.40
C GLU A 20 10.99 -21.76 7.12
N ASN A 21 11.89 -21.52 8.07
CA ASN A 21 11.86 -20.33 8.95
C ASN A 21 12.81 -19.21 8.52
N ILE A 22 13.10 -19.09 7.22
CA ILE A 22 13.95 -18.02 6.72
C ILE A 22 13.18 -16.71 6.59
N SER A 23 13.80 -15.60 7.00
CA SER A 23 13.29 -14.25 6.76
C SER A 23 14.01 -13.62 5.58
N LEU A 24 13.27 -13.24 4.55
CA LEU A 24 13.80 -12.55 3.38
C LEU A 24 14.11 -11.08 3.72
N ILE A 25 15.11 -10.50 3.07
CA ILE A 25 15.40 -9.07 3.19
C ILE A 25 14.60 -8.33 2.13
N ILE A 26 13.79 -7.36 2.56
CA ILE A 26 12.99 -6.50 1.67
C ILE A 26 13.56 -5.09 1.74
N LEU A 27 13.98 -4.54 0.61
CA LEU A 27 14.32 -3.14 0.46
C LEU A 27 13.16 -2.41 -0.20
N LYS A 28 12.63 -1.41 0.47
CA LYS A 28 11.57 -0.53 -0.02
C LYS A 28 12.16 0.80 -0.44
N PHE A 29 11.81 1.26 -1.63
CA PHE A 29 12.17 2.56 -2.17
C PHE A 29 10.90 3.38 -2.35
N GLU A 30 10.85 4.55 -1.76
CA GLU A 30 9.77 5.51 -1.94
C GLU A 30 10.28 6.66 -2.81
N LYS A 31 9.60 6.93 -3.92
CA LYS A 31 9.84 8.08 -4.75
C LYS A 31 8.67 9.05 -4.58
N GLU A 32 8.95 10.24 -4.09
CA GLU A 32 7.98 11.32 -4.11
C GLU A 32 7.86 11.83 -5.54
N THR A 33 6.63 11.85 -6.06
CA THR A 33 6.32 12.50 -7.32
C THR A 33 5.92 13.95 -7.03
N ASN A 34 6.27 14.87 -7.92
CA ASN A 34 5.93 16.30 -7.79
C ASN A 34 4.42 16.59 -7.89
N ILE A 35 3.60 15.59 -8.11
CA ILE A 35 2.13 15.66 -8.15
C ILE A 35 1.63 15.09 -6.84
N SER A 36 1.10 15.90 -6.04
CA SER A 36 0.86 15.98 -4.60
C SER A 36 0.30 14.78 -3.82
N SER A 37 0.17 13.58 -4.35
CA SER A 37 -0.30 12.43 -3.57
C SER A 37 0.16 11.06 -4.05
N GLU A 38 0.73 10.93 -5.22
CA GLU A 38 1.22 9.65 -5.71
C GLU A 38 2.59 9.32 -5.13
N LYS A 39 2.64 8.37 -4.21
CA LYS A 39 3.89 7.73 -3.77
C LYS A 39 4.13 6.51 -4.64
N ASN A 40 5.17 6.54 -5.45
CA ASN A 40 5.62 5.36 -6.18
C ASN A 40 6.51 4.52 -5.27
N ILE A 41 6.03 3.33 -4.89
CA ILE A 41 6.76 2.39 -4.05
C ILE A 41 7.33 1.30 -4.94
N GLN A 42 8.65 1.16 -4.88
CA GLN A 42 9.37 0.04 -5.47
C GLN A 42 10.01 -0.79 -4.36
N PHE A 43 10.19 -2.07 -4.59
CA PHE A 43 10.86 -2.93 -3.63
C PHE A 43 11.69 -4.00 -4.33
N GLU A 44 12.72 -4.43 -3.65
CA GLU A 44 13.60 -5.51 -4.04
C GLU A 44 13.71 -6.51 -2.90
N ILE A 45 13.82 -7.78 -3.23
CA ILE A 45 13.93 -8.86 -2.26
C ILE A 45 15.29 -9.52 -2.42
N TYR A 46 15.93 -9.80 -1.30
CA TYR A 46 17.28 -10.34 -1.25
C TYR A 46 17.36 -11.60 -0.38
N ASP A 47 18.28 -12.48 -0.78
CA ASP A 47 18.73 -13.60 0.01
C ASP A 47 19.45 -13.09 1.28
N PRO A 48 19.05 -13.52 2.48
CA PRO A 48 19.66 -13.03 3.72
C PRO A 48 21.10 -13.52 3.95
N PHE A 49 21.54 -14.57 3.28
CA PHE A 49 22.88 -15.16 3.49
C PHE A 49 23.93 -14.54 2.58
N ASN A 50 23.63 -14.45 1.28
CA ASN A 50 24.59 -13.99 0.27
C ASN A 50 24.26 -12.60 -0.28
N GLN A 51 23.13 -12.02 0.14
CA GLN A 51 22.67 -10.68 -0.27
C GLN A 51 22.48 -10.56 -1.79
N THR A 52 22.16 -11.65 -2.46
CA THR A 52 21.81 -11.60 -3.88
C THR A 52 20.35 -11.25 -4.05
N LYS A 53 20.04 -10.43 -5.05
CA LYS A 53 18.66 -10.07 -5.41
C LYS A 53 17.94 -11.30 -5.95
N LEU A 54 16.73 -11.55 -5.44
CA LEU A 54 15.88 -12.64 -5.87
C LEU A 54 15.01 -12.21 -7.05
N ASP A 55 14.78 -13.12 -8.00
CA ASP A 55 13.93 -12.88 -9.17
C ASP A 55 12.46 -12.99 -8.77
N LEU A 56 11.74 -11.87 -8.88
CA LEU A 56 10.31 -11.77 -8.60
C LEU A 56 9.41 -12.26 -9.74
N SER A 57 9.98 -12.66 -10.88
CA SER A 57 9.20 -13.17 -12.02
C SER A 57 8.32 -14.38 -11.67
N ILE A 58 8.70 -15.15 -10.65
CA ILE A 58 7.90 -16.27 -10.14
C ILE A 58 6.61 -15.83 -9.46
N CYS A 59 6.54 -14.58 -8.99
CA CYS A 59 5.40 -13.99 -8.32
C CYS A 59 4.42 -13.29 -9.28
N LYS A 60 4.62 -13.34 -10.59
CA LYS A 60 3.82 -12.59 -11.59
C LYS A 60 2.31 -12.85 -11.54
N ASN A 61 1.90 -14.03 -11.02
CA ASN A 61 0.51 -14.45 -10.96
C ASN A 61 -0.12 -14.28 -9.57
N VAL A 62 0.64 -13.79 -8.60
CA VAL A 62 0.16 -13.52 -7.25
C VAL A 62 0.23 -12.03 -6.94
N SER A 63 -0.64 -11.57 -6.07
CA SER A 63 -0.64 -10.18 -5.62
C SER A 63 0.20 -10.02 -4.35
N ILE A 64 0.68 -8.80 -4.17
CA ILE A 64 1.49 -8.38 -3.05
C ILE A 64 0.77 -7.19 -2.41
N ASP A 65 0.57 -7.22 -1.11
CA ASP A 65 -0.12 -6.15 -0.41
C ASP A 65 0.90 -5.09 0.04
N VAL A 66 0.68 -3.86 -0.41
CA VAL A 66 1.55 -2.71 -0.14
C VAL A 66 0.78 -1.71 0.71
N TYR A 67 1.31 -1.42 1.89
CA TYR A 67 0.72 -0.45 2.83
C TYR A 67 1.41 0.89 2.68
N ILE A 68 0.65 1.89 2.28
CA ILE A 68 1.12 3.24 1.96
C ILE A 68 0.60 4.21 3.02
N PRO A 69 1.45 4.97 3.74
CA PRO A 69 0.97 6.07 4.57
C PRO A 69 0.21 7.06 3.70
N ASN A 70 -1.02 7.37 4.07
CA ASN A 70 -1.85 8.34 3.36
C ASN A 70 -2.56 9.25 4.35
N GLN A 71 -2.47 10.56 4.13
CA GLN A 71 -3.21 11.53 4.90
C GLN A 71 -4.37 12.03 4.07
N LEU A 72 -5.58 11.65 4.48
CA LEU A 72 -6.80 12.23 3.95
C LEU A 72 -6.95 13.67 4.45
N SER A 73 -7.69 14.49 3.70
CA SER A 73 -8.14 15.78 4.20
C SER A 73 -8.93 15.60 5.51
N GLU A 74 -8.82 16.58 6.41
CA GLU A 74 -9.54 16.53 7.69
C GLU A 74 -11.04 16.35 7.50
N TYR A 75 -11.60 16.94 6.44
CA TYR A 75 -12.99 16.77 6.07
C TYR A 75 -13.33 15.33 5.72
N ASN A 76 -12.58 14.70 4.80
CA ASN A 76 -12.83 13.33 4.38
C ASN A 76 -12.58 12.33 5.50
N GLN A 77 -11.57 12.56 6.36
CA GLN A 77 -11.34 11.71 7.52
C GLN A 77 -12.54 11.72 8.46
N LYS A 78 -13.05 12.88 8.86
CA LYS A 78 -14.23 13.00 9.73
C LYS A 78 -15.48 12.39 9.08
N LEU A 79 -15.65 12.60 7.78
CA LEU A 79 -16.77 12.05 7.01
C LEU A 79 -16.74 10.52 7.01
N ILE A 80 -15.58 9.91 6.75
CA ILE A 80 -15.38 8.45 6.78
C ILE A 80 -15.68 7.90 8.17
N GLU A 81 -15.09 8.49 9.22
CA GLU A 81 -15.32 8.06 10.61
C GLU A 81 -16.79 8.10 10.99
N ASN A 82 -17.51 9.17 10.61
CA ASN A 82 -18.93 9.32 10.87
C ASN A 82 -19.76 8.26 10.14
N LEU A 83 -19.49 8.04 8.85
CA LEU A 83 -20.25 7.07 8.05
C LEU A 83 -19.95 5.63 8.48
N GLN A 84 -18.70 5.29 8.81
CA GLN A 84 -18.34 3.98 9.34
C GLN A 84 -18.99 3.72 10.71
N ARG A 85 -19.07 4.73 11.59
CA ARG A 85 -19.80 4.63 12.87
C ARG A 85 -21.28 4.36 12.68
N LEU A 86 -21.86 4.83 11.58
CA LEU A 86 -23.25 4.53 11.19
C LEU A 86 -23.41 3.15 10.51
N GLY A 87 -22.30 2.41 10.33
CA GLY A 87 -22.28 1.08 9.75
C GLY A 87 -22.24 1.08 8.21
N TYR A 88 -21.86 2.20 7.58
CA TYR A 88 -21.76 2.29 6.13
C TYR A 88 -20.33 2.00 5.65
N ASP A 89 -20.23 1.17 4.61
CA ASP A 89 -18.99 1.03 3.84
C ASP A 89 -18.94 2.14 2.78
N VAL A 90 -18.02 3.09 2.99
CA VAL A 90 -17.87 4.27 2.13
C VAL A 90 -16.95 4.02 0.95
N PHE A 91 -16.18 2.94 0.98
CA PHE A 91 -15.24 2.58 -0.09
C PHE A 91 -15.85 1.64 -1.13
N ASP A 92 -16.96 0.96 -0.81
CA ASP A 92 -17.70 0.15 -1.77
C ASP A 92 -18.84 0.94 -2.41
N ILE A 93 -18.67 1.31 -3.70
CA ILE A 93 -19.71 2.01 -4.46
C ILE A 93 -21.00 1.20 -4.60
N ASN A 94 -20.94 -0.12 -4.41
CA ASN A 94 -22.11 -1.00 -4.46
C ASN A 94 -22.81 -1.13 -3.11
N SER A 95 -22.26 -0.53 -2.06
CA SER A 95 -22.86 -0.57 -0.72
C SER A 95 -24.28 0.03 -0.71
N PRO A 96 -25.13 -0.37 0.24
CA PRO A 96 -26.48 0.20 0.40
C PRO A 96 -26.47 1.72 0.59
N PHE A 97 -25.39 2.30 1.12
CA PHE A 97 -25.26 3.74 1.28
C PHE A 97 -25.38 4.50 -0.04
N TYR A 98 -24.85 3.94 -1.13
CA TYR A 98 -24.86 4.56 -2.45
C TYR A 98 -25.98 4.06 -3.38
N ASN A 99 -26.71 2.97 -3.00
CA ASN A 99 -27.65 2.33 -3.93
C ASN A 99 -29.05 2.09 -3.33
N ALA A 100 -29.24 2.17 -2.01
CA ALA A 100 -30.55 1.93 -1.39
C ALA A 100 -31.32 3.23 -1.20
N PHE A 101 -32.46 3.38 -1.86
CA PHE A 101 -33.36 4.56 -1.71
C PHE A 101 -33.87 4.75 -0.30
N CYS A 102 -34.02 3.67 0.48
CA CYS A 102 -34.51 3.75 1.85
C CYS A 102 -33.43 4.19 2.86
N THR A 103 -32.17 4.26 2.44
CA THR A 103 -31.07 4.74 3.27
C THR A 103 -31.05 6.26 3.22
N LYS A 104 -31.50 6.91 4.29
CA LYS A 104 -31.45 8.38 4.40
C LYS A 104 -30.07 8.79 4.90
N TYR A 105 -29.55 9.85 4.32
CA TYR A 105 -28.36 10.52 4.82
C TYR A 105 -28.55 12.03 4.69
N THR A 106 -28.45 12.71 5.82
CA THR A 106 -28.55 14.16 5.94
C THR A 106 -27.17 14.68 6.36
N THR A 107 -26.67 15.70 5.67
CA THR A 107 -25.41 16.36 6.03
C THR A 107 -25.52 17.07 7.39
N GLU A 108 -24.38 17.46 7.96
CA GLU A 108 -24.36 18.26 9.21
C GLU A 108 -25.13 19.59 9.06
N GLU A 109 -25.24 20.11 7.83
CA GLU A 109 -25.99 21.31 7.50
C GLU A 109 -27.51 21.06 7.35
N GLY A 110 -27.97 19.83 7.58
CA GLY A 110 -29.38 19.47 7.51
C GLY A 110 -29.92 19.22 6.10
N THR A 111 -29.04 19.04 5.10
CA THR A 111 -29.44 18.77 3.72
C THR A 111 -29.47 17.28 3.42
N ASP A 112 -30.60 16.77 2.94
CA ASP A 112 -30.68 15.38 2.45
C ASP A 112 -29.93 15.24 1.12
N MET A 113 -29.10 14.19 1.03
CA MET A 113 -28.35 13.90 -0.18
C MET A 113 -29.03 12.80 -1.00
N THR A 114 -29.16 13.06 -2.30
CA THR A 114 -29.61 12.03 -3.25
C THR A 114 -28.53 10.96 -3.42
N LEU A 115 -28.88 9.78 -3.95
CA LEU A 115 -27.91 8.72 -4.24
C LEU A 115 -26.84 9.18 -5.26
N ALA A 116 -27.23 10.02 -6.23
CA ALA A 116 -26.31 10.59 -7.20
C ALA A 116 -25.31 11.56 -6.53
N ASP A 117 -25.81 12.40 -5.61
CA ASP A 117 -24.95 13.32 -4.87
C ASP A 117 -23.97 12.60 -3.95
N ARG A 118 -24.40 11.50 -3.29
CA ARG A 118 -23.51 10.68 -2.47
C ARG A 118 -22.37 10.07 -3.30
N LYS A 119 -22.68 9.55 -4.49
CA LYS A 119 -21.66 9.02 -5.41
C LYS A 119 -20.68 10.10 -5.83
N LYS A 120 -21.18 11.28 -6.21
CA LYS A 120 -20.38 12.37 -6.74
C LYS A 120 -19.57 13.10 -5.66
N TYR A 121 -20.22 13.47 -4.56
CA TYR A 121 -19.61 14.36 -3.55
C TYR A 121 -18.99 13.61 -2.36
N ILE A 122 -19.30 12.34 -2.17
CA ILE A 122 -18.70 11.52 -1.13
C ILE A 122 -17.74 10.49 -1.72
N TYR A 123 -18.26 9.56 -2.54
CA TYR A 123 -17.43 8.49 -3.08
C TYR A 123 -16.26 9.01 -3.94
N GLU A 124 -16.56 9.84 -4.95
CA GLU A 124 -15.51 10.38 -5.83
C GLU A 124 -14.53 11.26 -5.06
N ALA A 125 -14.99 12.06 -4.09
CA ALA A 125 -14.13 12.90 -3.27
C ALA A 125 -13.17 12.08 -2.41
N ILE A 126 -13.65 11.01 -1.78
CA ILE A 126 -12.82 10.08 -1.00
C ILE A 126 -11.84 9.34 -1.92
N MET A 127 -12.33 8.77 -3.03
CA MET A 127 -11.52 7.96 -3.93
C MET A 127 -10.43 8.78 -4.66
N ASN A 128 -10.63 10.09 -4.82
CA ASN A 128 -9.59 10.98 -5.34
C ASN A 128 -8.41 11.20 -4.36
N GLU A 129 -8.61 10.93 -3.07
CA GLU A 129 -7.54 11.00 -2.07
C GLU A 129 -6.92 9.63 -1.76
N VAL A 130 -7.60 8.51 -2.09
CA VAL A 130 -7.17 7.14 -1.86
C VAL A 130 -6.63 6.51 -3.15
N ILE A 131 -5.48 6.98 -3.60
CA ILE A 131 -4.90 6.54 -4.88
C ILE A 131 -3.77 5.54 -4.64
N CYS A 132 -3.93 4.34 -5.18
CA CYS A 132 -2.85 3.37 -5.31
C CYS A 132 -2.01 3.67 -6.56
N GLN A 133 -0.74 3.30 -6.54
CA GLN A 133 0.13 3.44 -7.70
C GLN A 133 -0.34 2.58 -8.88
N GLU A 134 0.20 2.85 -10.07
CA GLU A 134 -0.07 2.07 -11.28
C GLU A 134 0.08 0.55 -11.04
N ASN A 135 -0.84 -0.24 -11.62
CA ASN A 135 -0.92 -1.72 -11.46
C ASN A 135 -1.21 -2.22 -10.04
N CYS A 136 -1.68 -1.35 -9.17
CA CYS A 136 -2.22 -1.69 -7.87
C CYS A 136 -3.70 -1.32 -7.79
N GLU A 137 -4.47 -2.14 -7.11
CA GLU A 137 -5.88 -1.91 -6.83
C GLU A 137 -6.04 -1.55 -5.35
N PHE A 138 -6.87 -0.54 -5.07
CA PHE A 138 -7.24 -0.19 -3.71
C PHE A 138 -8.01 -1.34 -3.06
N THR A 139 -7.64 -1.72 -1.85
CA THR A 139 -8.31 -2.77 -1.08
C THR A 139 -9.01 -2.21 0.14
N SER A 140 -8.29 -1.46 0.97
CA SER A 140 -8.83 -0.90 2.20
C SER A 140 -8.07 0.35 2.67
N PHE A 141 -8.68 1.10 3.58
CA PHE A 141 -8.05 2.20 4.30
C PHE A 141 -8.27 2.03 5.81
N ASP A 142 -7.18 1.98 6.55
CA ASP A 142 -7.22 1.99 8.01
C ASP A 142 -7.10 3.42 8.52
N SER A 143 -8.21 3.97 9.03
CA SER A 143 -8.27 5.33 9.57
C SER A 143 -7.49 5.50 10.86
N ASN A 144 -7.30 4.43 11.66
CA ASN A 144 -6.60 4.52 12.95
C ASN A 144 -5.11 4.77 12.79
N ILE A 145 -4.52 4.19 11.76
CA ILE A 145 -3.08 4.29 11.48
C ILE A 145 -2.79 5.07 10.20
N SER A 146 -3.81 5.57 9.51
CA SER A 146 -3.74 6.34 8.26
C SER A 146 -2.95 5.63 7.16
N TYR A 147 -3.29 4.37 6.88
CA TYR A 147 -2.67 3.55 5.85
C TYR A 147 -3.66 3.11 4.79
N LEU A 148 -3.24 3.25 3.54
CA LEU A 148 -3.85 2.59 2.38
C LEU A 148 -3.29 1.19 2.22
N GLU A 149 -4.16 0.22 2.01
CA GLU A 149 -3.81 -1.10 1.52
C GLU A 149 -4.05 -1.17 0.01
N CYS A 150 -2.97 -1.40 -0.73
CA CYS A 150 -2.99 -1.54 -2.18
C CYS A 150 -2.53 -2.93 -2.58
N LYS A 151 -3.33 -3.64 -3.35
CA LYS A 151 -3.02 -4.95 -3.89
C LYS A 151 -2.34 -4.81 -5.25
N CYS A 152 -1.04 -5.11 -5.30
CA CYS A 152 -0.19 -4.90 -6.46
C CYS A 152 0.17 -6.20 -7.15
N LYS A 153 0.26 -6.19 -8.49
CA LYS A 153 0.83 -7.30 -9.25
C LYS A 153 2.35 -7.12 -9.36
N ALA A 154 3.11 -8.19 -9.13
CA ALA A 154 4.55 -8.15 -9.35
C ALA A 154 4.84 -7.83 -10.82
N GLN A 155 5.53 -6.72 -11.06
CA GLN A 155 5.94 -6.32 -12.41
C GLN A 155 7.32 -6.88 -12.74
N LYS A 156 7.54 -7.16 -14.04
CA LYS A 156 8.86 -7.35 -14.57
C LYS A 156 9.59 -6.01 -14.50
N GLU A 157 10.83 -5.99 -14.05
CA GLU A 157 11.64 -4.77 -13.98
C GLU A 157 11.43 -3.91 -15.23
N ILE A 158 10.97 -2.69 -15.04
CA ILE A 158 11.06 -1.67 -16.08
C ILE A 158 12.44 -1.04 -15.87
N ASP A 159 13.36 -1.29 -16.79
CA ASP A 159 14.74 -0.80 -16.81
C ASP A 159 14.88 0.75 -16.92
N THR A 160 13.97 1.52 -16.36
CA THR A 160 13.87 2.96 -16.62
C THR A 160 14.24 3.88 -15.45
N VAL A 161 14.76 3.35 -14.36
CA VAL A 161 15.29 4.22 -13.31
C VAL A 161 16.75 3.92 -13.09
N ASP A 162 17.60 4.87 -13.49
CA ASP A 162 19.04 4.89 -13.25
C ASP A 162 19.32 5.05 -11.74
N TYR A 163 18.94 4.03 -10.97
CA TYR A 163 19.41 3.92 -9.61
C TYR A 163 20.88 3.52 -9.68
N LYS A 164 21.77 4.40 -9.31
CA LYS A 164 23.15 4.05 -8.96
C LYS A 164 23.10 2.73 -8.22
N LYS A 165 23.70 1.67 -8.79
CA LYS A 165 23.68 0.29 -8.28
C LYS A 165 23.78 0.32 -6.77
N PHE A 166 22.69 -0.01 -6.10
CA PHE A 166 22.58 -0.01 -4.65
C PHE A 166 23.49 -1.12 -4.13
N ASN A 167 24.52 -0.75 -3.41
CA ASN A 167 25.45 -1.72 -2.85
C ASN A 167 25.01 -2.04 -1.42
N LEU A 168 24.20 -3.08 -1.28
CA LEU A 168 23.66 -3.56 0.00
C LEU A 168 24.77 -3.80 1.03
N LYS A 169 25.90 -4.34 0.58
CA LYS A 169 27.07 -4.58 1.44
C LYS A 169 27.64 -3.29 2.01
N LYS A 170 27.59 -2.19 1.23
CA LYS A 170 28.03 -0.87 1.70
C LYS A 170 27.07 -0.30 2.75
N ILE A 171 25.76 -0.50 2.57
CA ILE A 171 24.75 -0.06 3.54
C ILE A 171 24.87 -0.85 4.83
N TYR A 172 24.95 -2.18 4.74
CA TYR A 172 25.11 -3.05 5.90
C TYR A 172 26.36 -2.69 6.69
N ASN A 173 27.50 -2.49 6.04
CA ASN A 173 28.72 -2.10 6.70
C ASN A 173 28.60 -0.70 7.32
N THR A 174 27.97 0.27 6.65
CA THR A 174 27.75 1.59 7.22
C THR A 174 26.82 1.53 8.44
N PHE A 175 25.76 0.72 8.39
CA PHE A 175 24.87 0.51 9.54
C PHE A 175 25.59 -0.18 10.72
N TYR A 176 26.41 -1.16 10.41
CA TYR A 176 27.20 -1.90 11.41
C TYR A 176 28.23 -0.98 12.05
N ASP A 177 28.92 -0.15 11.29
CA ASP A 177 29.90 0.82 11.77
C ASP A 177 29.27 1.91 12.66
N VAL A 178 28.05 2.36 12.33
CA VAL A 178 27.30 3.31 13.15
C VAL A 178 26.88 2.67 14.47
N LEU A 179 26.32 1.44 14.44
CA LEU A 179 25.91 0.74 15.65
C LEU A 179 27.08 0.45 16.60
N ILE A 180 28.26 0.10 16.09
CA ILE A 180 29.44 -0.13 16.92
C ILE A 180 29.99 1.18 17.52
N ARG A 181 29.92 2.29 16.81
CA ARG A 181 30.41 3.60 17.30
C ARG A 181 29.53 4.20 18.37
N ASP A 182 28.21 4.00 18.30
CA ASP A 182 27.26 4.64 19.21
C ASP A 182 26.92 3.80 20.45
N PHE A 183 27.26 2.50 20.47
CA PHE A 183 26.95 1.57 21.55
C PHE A 183 28.18 0.80 22.09
N GLY A 184 29.37 1.18 21.69
CA GLY A 184 30.65 0.62 22.15
C GLY A 184 31.31 1.36 23.31
#